data_47b528dfa50616f4eed66e34863562e8
#
_entry.id   47b528dfa50616f4eed66e34863562e8
#
_cell.length_a   1.000
_cell.length_b   1.000
_cell.length_c   1.000
_cell.angle_alpha   90.00
_cell.angle_beta   90.00
_cell.angle_gamma   90.00
#
_symmetry.space_group_name_H-M   'P 1'
#
loop_
_entity.id
_entity.type
_entity.pdbx_description
1 polymer ?
#
loop_
_entity_poly.entity_id
_entity_poly.type
_entity_poly.pdbx_seq_one_letter_code
_entity_poly.pdbx_strand_id
1 'polypeptide(L)'
;MGLDKKTIAMAKEPNYATLTTLFKSGAPQTHVMWVDTDGENILINTEIHRRKYLNVKDDPRVNVMIWKHDNEFKFVEIRGEVVGEITGEDALKNINDLSQKYWNKPYPVSYTHLT
;
A
#
# COMPACT_ATOMS: atom_id res chain seq x y z
N MET A 1 9.82 5.71 15.59
CA MET A 1 8.45 5.63 16.06
C MET A 1 7.65 4.73 15.15
N GLY A 2 6.93 3.81 15.71
CA GLY A 2 6.05 2.95 14.96
C GLY A 2 4.67 3.56 14.73
N LEU A 3 3.84 2.79 14.06
CA LEU A 3 2.44 3.13 13.83
C LEU A 3 1.65 2.97 15.13
N ASP A 4 0.60 3.77 15.31
CA ASP A 4 -0.27 3.60 16.45
C ASP A 4 -1.19 2.38 16.27
N LYS A 5 -1.83 1.95 17.36
CA LYS A 5 -2.66 0.75 17.36
C LYS A 5 -3.86 0.86 16.42
N LYS A 6 -4.46 2.03 16.32
CA LYS A 6 -5.61 2.26 15.42
C LYS A 6 -5.20 2.09 13.96
N THR A 7 -4.06 2.67 13.58
CA THR A 7 -3.53 2.57 12.23
C THR A 7 -3.19 1.12 11.87
N ILE A 8 -2.52 0.41 12.79
CA ILE A 8 -2.20 -1.01 12.60
C ILE A 8 -3.46 -1.83 12.39
N ALA A 9 -4.47 -1.65 13.23
CA ALA A 9 -5.72 -2.39 13.13
C ALA A 9 -6.42 -2.10 11.79
N MET A 10 -6.47 -0.85 11.38
CA MET A 10 -7.10 -0.47 10.11
C MET A 10 -6.37 -1.04 8.90
N ALA A 11 -5.04 -1.11 8.95
CA ALA A 11 -4.25 -1.69 7.87
C ALA A 11 -4.37 -3.22 7.80
N LYS A 12 -4.63 -3.88 8.91
CA LYS A 12 -4.82 -5.34 8.94
C LYS A 12 -6.19 -5.78 8.43
N GLU A 13 -7.22 -4.98 8.65
CA GLU A 13 -8.58 -5.29 8.19
C GLU A 13 -8.69 -5.03 6.67
N PRO A 14 -9.71 -5.61 5.99
CA PRO A 14 -9.89 -5.40 4.55
C PRO A 14 -10.48 -4.02 4.25
N ASN A 15 -9.83 -2.98 4.72
CA ASN A 15 -10.20 -1.59 4.47
C ASN A 15 -9.51 -1.09 3.21
N TYR A 16 -10.10 -0.07 2.58
CA TYR A 16 -9.51 0.55 1.40
C TYR A 16 -8.50 1.61 1.79
N ALA A 17 -7.51 1.78 0.94
CA ALA A 17 -6.50 2.82 1.12
C ALA A 17 -6.31 3.59 -0.17
N THR A 18 -5.85 4.83 -0.04
CA THR A 18 -5.30 5.58 -1.17
C THR A 18 -3.81 5.75 -0.95
N LEU A 19 -3.06 5.66 -2.03
CA LEU A 19 -1.64 6.01 -2.05
C LEU A 19 -1.45 7.21 -2.94
N THR A 20 -0.89 8.28 -2.40
CA THR A 20 -0.51 9.47 -3.16
C THR A 20 1.00 9.51 -3.27
N THR A 21 1.49 9.60 -4.51
CA THR A 21 2.90 9.76 -4.84
C THR A 21 3.07 11.05 -5.63
N LEU A 22 4.32 11.48 -5.84
CA LEU A 22 4.59 12.74 -6.52
C LEU A 22 5.34 12.49 -7.84
N PHE A 23 4.85 13.12 -8.91
CA PHE A 23 5.63 13.24 -10.15
C PHE A 23 6.84 14.14 -9.93
N LYS A 24 7.81 14.10 -10.84
CA LYS A 24 8.97 15.00 -10.82
C LYS A 24 8.57 16.47 -10.76
N SER A 25 7.46 16.81 -11.38
CA SER A 25 6.92 18.18 -11.35
C SER A 25 6.43 18.61 -9.97
N GLY A 26 6.27 17.67 -9.04
CA GLY A 26 5.64 17.91 -7.75
C GLY A 26 4.13 17.67 -7.76
N ALA A 27 3.54 17.38 -8.92
CA ALA A 27 2.11 17.09 -8.99
C ALA A 27 1.80 15.75 -8.31
N PRO A 28 0.69 15.66 -7.56
CA PRO A 28 0.32 14.40 -6.91
C PRO A 28 -0.41 13.45 -7.85
N GLN A 29 -0.22 12.15 -7.62
CA GLN A 29 -0.95 11.07 -8.26
C GLN A 29 -1.54 10.18 -7.16
N THR A 30 -2.84 9.92 -7.20
CA THR A 30 -3.53 9.15 -6.16
C THR A 30 -4.26 7.97 -6.74
N HIS A 31 -4.07 6.79 -6.13
CA HIS A 31 -4.77 5.55 -6.52
C HIS A 31 -5.33 4.85 -5.29
N VAL A 32 -6.44 4.13 -5.47
CA VAL A 32 -6.93 3.19 -4.46
C VAL A 32 -6.06 1.95 -4.48
N MET A 33 -5.65 1.49 -3.30
CA MET A 33 -4.74 0.36 -3.14
C MET A 33 -5.23 -0.58 -2.05
N TRP A 34 -4.85 -1.83 -2.15
CA TRP A 34 -4.87 -2.74 -1.02
C TRP A 34 -3.73 -2.38 -0.08
N VAL A 35 -3.90 -2.64 1.20
CA VAL A 35 -2.94 -2.25 2.22
C VAL A 35 -2.75 -3.36 3.25
N ASP A 36 -1.54 -3.45 3.77
CA ASP A 36 -1.21 -4.31 4.90
C ASP A 36 -0.19 -3.59 5.78
N THR A 37 0.25 -4.25 6.83
CA THR A 37 1.30 -3.74 7.71
C THR A 37 2.03 -4.91 8.37
N ASP A 38 3.30 -4.70 8.67
CA ASP A 38 4.08 -5.61 9.50
C ASP A 38 4.10 -5.18 10.98
N GLY A 39 3.33 -4.14 11.32
CA GLY A 39 3.28 -3.56 12.66
C GLY A 39 4.17 -2.34 12.84
N GLU A 40 5.13 -2.14 11.95
CA GLU A 40 6.06 -0.99 11.99
C GLU A 40 5.90 -0.10 10.76
N ASN A 41 5.65 -0.70 9.61
CA ASN A 41 5.51 -0.01 8.33
C ASN A 41 4.20 -0.35 7.67
N ILE A 42 3.70 0.56 6.86
CA ILE A 42 2.60 0.30 5.93
C ILE A 42 3.19 -0.39 4.70
N LEU A 43 2.53 -1.47 4.27
CA LEU A 43 2.97 -2.27 3.13
C LEU A 43 1.96 -2.10 2.00
N ILE A 44 2.44 -1.69 0.84
CA ILE A 44 1.62 -1.55 -0.37
C ILE A 44 2.34 -2.26 -1.50
N ASN A 45 1.60 -3.11 -2.23
CA ASN A 45 2.16 -3.89 -3.32
C ASN A 45 1.82 -3.21 -4.65
N THR A 46 2.81 -3.08 -5.53
CA THR A 46 2.61 -2.51 -6.86
C THR A 46 3.58 -3.15 -7.85
N GLU A 47 3.24 -3.08 -9.13
CA GLU A 47 4.11 -3.55 -10.18
C GLU A 47 5.23 -2.54 -10.43
N ILE A 48 6.45 -3.03 -10.72
CA ILE A 48 7.64 -2.18 -10.84
C ILE A 48 7.59 -1.20 -12.01
N HIS A 49 6.78 -1.46 -13.01
CA HIS A 49 6.65 -0.56 -14.17
C HIS A 49 5.53 0.47 -14.01
N ARG A 50 4.78 0.44 -12.92
CA ARG A 50 3.70 1.41 -12.69
C ARG A 50 4.26 2.79 -12.36
N ARG A 51 3.53 3.84 -12.76
CA ARG A 51 3.98 5.22 -12.50
C ARG A 51 4.21 5.49 -11.01
N LYS A 52 3.35 4.95 -10.14
CA LYS A 52 3.51 5.16 -8.70
C LYS A 52 4.81 4.57 -8.15
N TYR A 53 5.25 3.43 -8.69
CA TYR A 53 6.55 2.85 -8.32
C TYR A 53 7.69 3.77 -8.77
N LEU A 54 7.64 4.25 -10.02
CA LEU A 54 8.66 5.15 -10.57
C LEU A 54 8.68 6.47 -9.79
N ASN A 55 7.50 6.97 -9.41
CA ASN A 55 7.41 8.20 -8.63
C ASN A 55 8.16 8.10 -7.30
N VAL A 56 7.99 6.98 -6.57
CA VAL A 56 8.66 6.84 -5.26
C VAL A 56 10.16 6.57 -5.39
N LYS A 57 10.63 6.09 -6.53
CA LYS A 57 12.08 5.98 -6.80
C LYS A 57 12.71 7.36 -6.94
N ASP A 58 11.98 8.32 -7.51
CA ASP A 58 12.47 9.70 -7.68
C ASP A 58 12.22 10.54 -6.43
N ASP A 59 11.07 10.39 -5.78
CA ASP A 59 10.67 11.15 -4.60
C ASP A 59 9.98 10.21 -3.62
N PRO A 60 10.61 9.90 -2.48
CA PRO A 60 10.07 8.91 -1.55
C PRO A 60 8.87 9.39 -0.74
N ARG A 61 8.53 10.67 -0.81
CA ARG A 61 7.41 11.21 -0.03
C ARG A 61 6.09 10.62 -0.50
N VAL A 62 5.27 10.16 0.45
CA VAL A 62 3.97 9.56 0.16
C VAL A 62 2.95 9.99 1.19
N ASN A 63 1.69 9.86 0.81
CA ASN A 63 0.57 10.01 1.71
C ASN A 63 -0.34 8.81 1.52
N VAL A 64 -0.70 8.16 2.64
CA VAL A 64 -1.61 7.01 2.62
C VAL A 64 -2.81 7.36 3.49
N MET A 65 -4.01 7.19 2.96
CA MET A 65 -5.23 7.30 3.75
C MET A 65 -5.93 5.94 3.74
N ILE A 66 -6.32 5.46 4.92
CA ILE A 66 -7.06 4.21 5.08
C ILE A 66 -8.40 4.55 5.71
N TRP A 67 -9.50 4.06 5.12
CA TRP A 67 -10.83 4.26 5.70
C TRP A 67 -11.54 2.93 5.89
N LYS A 68 -12.47 2.91 6.87
CA LYS A 68 -13.24 1.70 7.16
C LYS A 68 -14.13 1.35 5.98
N HIS A 69 -14.15 0.08 5.58
CA HIS A 69 -14.92 -0.40 4.44
C HIS A 69 -16.43 -0.18 4.59
N ASP A 70 -16.92 -0.06 5.82
CA ASP A 70 -18.34 0.14 6.13
C ASP A 70 -18.66 1.56 6.62
N ASN A 71 -17.66 2.43 6.76
CA ASN A 71 -17.85 3.82 7.19
C ASN A 71 -16.66 4.67 6.78
N GLU A 72 -16.79 5.35 5.64
CA GLU A 72 -15.72 6.17 5.05
C GLU A 72 -15.32 7.36 5.91
N PHE A 73 -16.13 7.74 6.90
CA PHE A 73 -15.78 8.81 7.81
C PHE A 73 -14.89 8.37 8.97
N LYS A 74 -14.65 7.07 9.11
CA LYS A 74 -13.64 6.55 10.02
C LYS A 74 -12.38 6.25 9.23
N PHE A 75 -11.38 7.11 9.36
CA PHE A 75 -10.15 7.02 8.57
C PHE A 75 -8.93 7.42 9.36
N VAL A 76 -7.78 7.04 8.85
CA VAL A 76 -6.45 7.52 9.29
C VAL A 76 -5.68 8.01 8.08
N GLU A 77 -4.85 9.02 8.29
CA GLU A 77 -3.95 9.52 7.26
C GLU A 77 -2.51 9.36 7.73
N ILE A 78 -1.66 8.78 6.90
CA ILE A 78 -0.25 8.58 7.20
C ILE A 78 0.56 9.38 6.19
N ARG A 79 1.29 10.39 6.66
CA ARG A 79 2.24 11.16 5.86
C ARG A 79 3.63 10.62 6.17
N GLY A 80 4.35 10.22 5.16
CA GLY A 80 5.64 9.62 5.40
C GLY A 80 6.45 9.49 4.13
N GLU A 81 7.38 8.56 4.16
CA GLU A 81 8.21 8.29 3.00
C GLU A 81 8.47 6.80 2.86
N VAL A 82 8.74 6.37 1.64
CA VAL A 82 9.14 4.99 1.36
C VAL A 82 10.54 4.78 1.91
N VAL A 83 10.70 3.79 2.77
CA VAL A 83 11.98 3.49 3.43
C VAL A 83 12.65 2.23 2.90
N GLY A 84 11.98 1.49 2.02
CA GLY A 84 12.54 0.29 1.43
C GLY A 84 11.54 -0.39 0.53
N GLU A 85 11.98 -1.45 -0.14
CA GLU A 85 11.10 -2.28 -0.94
C GLU A 85 11.41 -3.75 -0.70
N ILE A 86 10.36 -4.58 -0.85
CA ILE A 86 10.44 -6.03 -0.69
C ILE A 86 10.16 -6.63 -2.06
N THR A 87 11.05 -7.52 -2.50
CA THR A 87 10.97 -8.12 -3.83
C THR A 87 10.96 -9.64 -3.75
N GLY A 88 10.77 -10.31 -4.89
CA GLY A 88 10.86 -11.76 -5.00
C GLY A 88 9.74 -12.49 -4.29
N GLU A 89 10.10 -13.57 -3.61
CA GLU A 89 9.12 -14.46 -2.96
C GLU A 89 8.33 -13.74 -1.86
N ASP A 90 8.96 -12.84 -1.14
CA ASP A 90 8.28 -12.09 -0.07
C ASP A 90 7.23 -11.14 -0.64
N ALA A 91 7.52 -10.50 -1.79
CA ALA A 91 6.54 -9.66 -2.47
C ALA A 91 5.38 -10.50 -3.02
N LEU A 92 5.67 -11.67 -3.57
CA LEU A 92 4.65 -12.59 -4.07
C LEU A 92 3.76 -13.09 -2.93
N LYS A 93 4.37 -13.43 -1.78
CA LYS A 93 3.62 -13.82 -0.60
C LYS A 93 2.70 -12.69 -0.14
N ASN A 94 3.21 -11.46 -0.14
CA ASN A 94 2.42 -10.29 0.27
C ASN A 94 1.19 -10.10 -0.63
N ILE A 95 1.33 -10.16 -1.96
CA ILE A 95 0.18 -9.97 -2.84
C ILE A 95 -0.82 -11.13 -2.72
N ASN A 96 -0.35 -12.34 -2.46
CA ASN A 96 -1.25 -13.47 -2.21
C ASN A 96 -2.01 -13.30 -0.89
N ASP A 97 -1.34 -12.86 0.16
CA ASP A 97 -1.99 -12.56 1.45
C ASP A 97 -3.03 -11.44 1.28
N LEU A 98 -2.72 -10.41 0.52
CA LEU A 98 -3.66 -9.34 0.20
C LEU A 98 -4.86 -9.85 -0.59
N SER A 99 -4.63 -10.69 -1.58
CA SER A 99 -5.70 -11.27 -2.38
C SER A 99 -6.64 -12.13 -1.52
N GLN A 100 -6.10 -12.91 -0.58
CA GLN A 100 -6.90 -13.68 0.37
C GLN A 100 -7.72 -12.75 1.27
N LYS A 101 -7.12 -11.67 1.74
CA LYS A 101 -7.79 -10.70 2.63
C LYS A 101 -8.95 -9.99 1.94
N TYR A 102 -8.75 -9.53 0.70
CA TYR A 102 -9.74 -8.71 0.00
C TYR A 102 -10.68 -9.52 -0.89
N TRP A 103 -10.17 -10.56 -1.55
CA TRP A 103 -10.93 -11.34 -2.53
C TRP A 103 -11.22 -12.78 -2.10
N ASN A 104 -10.59 -13.23 -1.01
CA ASN A 104 -10.72 -14.58 -0.49
C ASN A 104 -10.28 -15.67 -1.51
N LYS A 105 -9.26 -15.37 -2.30
CA LYS A 105 -8.69 -16.29 -3.30
C LYS A 105 -7.24 -15.94 -3.60
N PRO A 106 -6.43 -16.88 -4.15
CA PRO A 106 -5.07 -16.58 -4.57
C PRO A 106 -5.01 -15.52 -5.67
N TYR A 107 -3.93 -14.76 -5.69
CA TYR A 107 -3.71 -13.78 -6.74
C TYR A 107 -3.41 -14.48 -8.07
N PRO A 108 -4.01 -14.07 -9.19
CA PRO A 108 -3.78 -14.71 -10.50
C PRO A 108 -2.31 -14.63 -10.92
N VAL A 109 -1.73 -15.76 -11.36
CA VAL A 109 -0.31 -15.87 -11.73
C VAL A 109 0.06 -14.95 -12.89
N SER A 110 -0.89 -14.64 -13.77
CA SER A 110 -0.65 -13.75 -14.92
C SER A 110 -0.27 -12.31 -14.54
N TYR A 111 -0.35 -11.94 -13.25
CA TYR A 111 -0.04 -10.60 -12.77
C TYR A 111 1.22 -10.57 -11.89
N THR A 112 2.20 -11.40 -12.15
CA THR A 112 3.33 -11.65 -11.25
C THR A 112 4.55 -10.78 -11.45
N HIS A 113 4.45 -9.57 -11.97
CA HIS A 113 5.56 -8.62 -12.06
C HIS A 113 5.49 -7.62 -10.91
N LEU A 114 5.60 -8.15 -9.66
CA LEU A 114 5.35 -7.38 -8.45
C LEU A 114 6.61 -7.17 -7.64
N THR A 115 6.67 -6.07 -6.92
CA THR A 115 7.71 -5.79 -5.94
C THR A 115 7.13 -5.68 -4.54
#